data_3c92b7fa1984ef445ebad83d5b3a9990
#
_entry.id   3c92b7fa1984ef445ebad83d5b3a9990
#
_cell.length_a   1.000
_cell.length_b   1.000
_cell.length_c   1.000
_cell.angle_alpha   90.00
_cell.angle_beta   90.00
_cell.angle_gamma   90.00
#
_symmetry.space_group_name_H-M   'P 1'
#
loop_
_entity.id
_entity.type
_entity.pdbx_description
1 polymer ?
#
loop_
_entity_poly.entity_id
_entity_poly.type
_entity_poly.pdbx_seq_one_letter_code
_entity_poly.pdbx_strand_id
1 'polypeptide(L)'
;MSHGHGAYVFDATGKKYLDFLGGIAVNALGHAHARIVKVIRREAARAIHLSNLYHHPFQGPLARKLAEWSGMDRVFFSNSGTEAIDGAMKLARLAGRTPATPLGRPAEKHRFLALENSFHGRTFGAISVTATEKYRLPFAPVVPGVEFVRFNDPADLEAKFDATVCAVLLETVQGEGGIHPVSEAFWDRARSLASEHGALLIADEIQCGLGRTGRYFAYQKFASKPDMVLIAKPLAAGLPLGAILTTEAVASQVSPGMHGTTFGGGPLACAVALEFLSIVEEERLLENIRARGEELREGLGRLASQFDFIREIRAEGLMIGIELSVEGGPFVAEAMERGLLINCTHDFTLRLLPPFVITRAEVREFLKLFETVLAKTPKPASASEAAKSAILPGAAHAAARG
;
A
#
# COMPACT_ATOMS: atom_id res chain seq x y z
N MET A 1 10.95 0.52 -20.70
CA MET A 1 9.62 0.35 -21.30
C MET A 1 9.27 1.60 -22.08
N SER A 2 8.62 1.49 -23.25
CA SER A 2 8.31 2.62 -24.13
C SER A 2 6.84 3.03 -24.09
N HIS A 3 5.93 2.06 -24.06
CA HIS A 3 4.49 2.28 -24.00
C HIS A 3 3.77 1.08 -23.40
N GLY A 4 2.46 1.20 -23.15
CA GLY A 4 1.64 0.11 -22.65
C GLY A 4 0.21 0.18 -23.13
N HIS A 5 -0.51 -0.95 -23.09
CA HIS A 5 -1.92 -1.06 -23.40
C HIS A 5 -2.55 -2.21 -22.60
N GLY A 6 -3.64 -1.95 -21.88
CA GLY A 6 -4.28 -2.95 -21.01
C GLY A 6 -3.30 -3.52 -19.98
N ALA A 7 -3.20 -4.82 -19.87
CA ALA A 7 -2.27 -5.48 -18.95
C ALA A 7 -0.85 -5.65 -19.51
N TYR A 8 -0.50 -5.01 -20.63
CA TYR A 8 0.78 -5.20 -21.29
C TYR A 8 1.59 -3.92 -21.38
N VAL A 9 2.91 -4.05 -21.28
CA VAL A 9 3.90 -3.01 -21.61
C VAL A 9 4.88 -3.53 -22.66
N PHE A 10 5.48 -2.59 -23.40
CA PHE A 10 6.40 -2.87 -24.47
C PHE A 10 7.70 -2.10 -24.24
N ASP A 11 8.83 -2.72 -24.50
CA ASP A 11 10.13 -2.03 -24.47
C ASP A 11 10.45 -1.31 -25.79
N ALA A 12 11.62 -0.69 -25.87
CA ALA A 12 12.05 0.04 -27.05
C ALA A 12 12.33 -0.87 -28.27
N THR A 13 12.49 -2.17 -28.08
CA THR A 13 12.67 -3.16 -29.17
C THR A 13 11.36 -3.74 -29.65
N GLY A 14 10.23 -3.42 -28.97
CA GLY A 14 8.91 -3.97 -29.26
C GLY A 14 8.62 -5.28 -28.52
N LYS A 15 9.49 -5.77 -27.65
CA LYS A 15 9.22 -6.94 -26.80
C LYS A 15 8.06 -6.64 -25.86
N LYS A 16 7.08 -7.54 -25.87
CA LYS A 16 5.86 -7.45 -25.05
C LYS A 16 6.06 -8.12 -23.70
N TYR A 17 5.55 -7.49 -22.65
CA TYR A 17 5.53 -7.99 -21.28
C TYR A 17 4.13 -7.95 -20.71
N LEU A 18 3.69 -9.04 -20.10
CA LEU A 18 2.48 -9.09 -19.29
C LEU A 18 2.79 -8.48 -17.91
N ASP A 19 2.14 -7.38 -17.56
CA ASP A 19 2.44 -6.60 -16.36
C ASP A 19 1.56 -7.05 -15.18
N PHE A 20 2.12 -7.91 -14.34
CA PHE A 20 1.51 -8.35 -13.09
C PHE A 20 2.06 -7.61 -11.85
N LEU A 21 2.73 -6.46 -12.07
CA LEU A 21 3.18 -5.56 -11.02
C LEU A 21 2.38 -4.25 -11.00
N GLY A 22 1.92 -3.78 -12.17
CA GLY A 22 1.08 -2.61 -12.31
C GLY A 22 1.68 -1.32 -11.74
N GLY A 23 3.01 -1.13 -11.85
CA GLY A 23 3.70 0.01 -11.22
C GLY A 23 3.60 0.00 -9.70
N ILE A 24 3.60 -1.18 -9.07
CA ILE A 24 3.36 -1.43 -7.65
C ILE A 24 1.94 -0.95 -7.25
N ALA A 25 0.93 -1.58 -7.84
CA ALA A 25 -0.51 -1.34 -7.62
C ALA A 25 -1.02 0.05 -8.07
N VAL A 26 -0.26 0.81 -8.86
CA VAL A 26 -0.67 2.14 -9.36
C VAL A 26 -1.60 2.02 -10.59
N ASN A 27 -1.22 1.19 -11.56
CA ASN A 27 -1.92 1.06 -12.84
C ASN A 27 -3.12 0.08 -12.73
N ALA A 28 -4.06 0.40 -11.85
CA ALA A 28 -5.21 -0.46 -11.57
C ALA A 28 -6.11 -0.70 -12.79
N LEU A 29 -6.23 0.28 -13.69
CA LEU A 29 -6.97 0.15 -14.95
C LEU A 29 -6.10 -0.32 -16.12
N GLY A 30 -4.88 -0.79 -15.84
CA GLY A 30 -3.90 -1.11 -16.88
C GLY A 30 -3.34 0.17 -17.54
N HIS A 31 -2.66 -0.04 -18.66
CA HIS A 31 -1.98 1.03 -19.38
C HIS A 31 -2.89 1.63 -20.46
N ALA A 32 -2.81 2.94 -20.63
CA ALA A 32 -3.49 3.71 -21.67
C ALA A 32 -5.02 3.50 -21.75
N HIS A 33 -5.70 3.36 -20.59
CA HIS A 33 -7.14 3.19 -20.53
C HIS A 33 -7.85 4.34 -21.24
N ALA A 34 -8.70 4.04 -22.24
CA ALA A 34 -9.25 5.02 -23.17
C ALA A 34 -10.02 6.17 -22.48
N ARG A 35 -10.83 5.86 -21.46
CA ARG A 35 -11.60 6.86 -20.70
C ARG A 35 -10.66 7.79 -19.91
N ILE A 36 -9.63 7.24 -19.28
CA ILE A 36 -8.62 8.03 -18.54
C ILE A 36 -7.86 8.96 -19.47
N VAL A 37 -7.38 8.45 -20.62
CA VAL A 37 -6.69 9.28 -21.63
C VAL A 37 -7.60 10.40 -22.14
N LYS A 38 -8.89 10.12 -22.36
CA LYS A 38 -9.89 11.12 -22.78
C LYS A 38 -10.05 12.23 -21.74
N VAL A 39 -10.19 11.90 -20.46
CA VAL A 39 -10.32 12.88 -19.37
C VAL A 39 -9.05 13.70 -19.25
N ILE A 40 -7.86 13.09 -19.26
CA ILE A 40 -6.58 13.81 -19.20
C ILE A 40 -6.49 14.84 -20.34
N ARG A 41 -6.74 14.45 -21.58
CA ARG A 41 -6.69 15.34 -22.74
C ARG A 41 -7.67 16.52 -22.61
N ARG A 42 -8.90 16.24 -22.16
CA ARG A 42 -9.94 17.26 -22.00
C ARG A 42 -9.58 18.26 -20.91
N GLU A 43 -9.18 17.79 -19.74
CA GLU A 43 -8.96 18.67 -18.58
C GLU A 43 -7.59 19.36 -18.63
N ALA A 44 -6.57 18.73 -19.21
CA ALA A 44 -5.29 19.41 -19.46
C ALA A 44 -5.41 20.61 -20.39
N ALA A 45 -6.36 20.59 -21.34
CA ALA A 45 -6.65 21.72 -22.20
C ALA A 45 -7.47 22.84 -21.51
N ARG A 46 -7.97 22.61 -20.28
CA ARG A 46 -8.78 23.59 -19.51
C ARG A 46 -7.99 24.24 -18.39
N ALA A 47 -7.57 23.45 -17.40
CA ALA A 47 -6.75 23.91 -16.28
C ALA A 47 -6.04 22.73 -15.62
N ILE A 48 -4.71 22.73 -15.64
CA ILE A 48 -3.91 21.68 -14.99
C ILE A 48 -3.87 21.92 -13.46
N HIS A 49 -3.70 23.16 -13.04
CA HIS A 49 -3.59 23.55 -11.63
C HIS A 49 -4.42 24.80 -11.32
N LEU A 50 -5.08 24.75 -10.18
CA LEU A 50 -5.69 25.89 -9.51
C LEU A 50 -5.35 25.79 -8.02
N SER A 51 -5.06 26.93 -7.39
CA SER A 51 -4.83 26.96 -5.96
C SER A 51 -6.06 26.51 -5.18
N ASN A 52 -5.82 25.85 -4.02
CA ASN A 52 -6.88 25.52 -3.05
C ASN A 52 -7.57 26.77 -2.42
N LEU A 53 -7.17 27.97 -2.83
CA LEU A 53 -7.91 29.22 -2.56
C LEU A 53 -9.20 29.33 -3.40
N TYR A 54 -9.35 28.54 -4.46
CA TYR A 54 -10.47 28.56 -5.36
C TYR A 54 -11.13 27.19 -5.47
N HIS A 55 -12.44 27.20 -5.64
CA HIS A 55 -13.19 25.97 -5.90
C HIS A 55 -13.10 25.57 -7.37
N HIS A 56 -13.05 24.28 -7.63
CA HIS A 56 -13.20 23.68 -8.96
C HIS A 56 -14.21 22.52 -8.94
N PRO A 57 -14.80 22.11 -10.08
CA PRO A 57 -15.97 21.22 -10.09
C PRO A 57 -15.68 19.76 -9.71
N PHE A 58 -14.43 19.37 -9.46
CA PHE A 58 -14.06 17.96 -9.26
C PHE A 58 -13.75 17.61 -7.82
N GLN A 59 -13.15 18.51 -7.02
CA GLN A 59 -12.67 18.20 -5.68
C GLN A 59 -13.80 17.80 -4.72
N GLY A 60 -14.87 18.60 -4.68
CA GLY A 60 -16.03 18.31 -3.82
C GLY A 60 -16.75 17.00 -4.18
N PRO A 61 -17.11 16.76 -5.45
CA PRO A 61 -17.65 15.49 -5.88
C PRO A 61 -16.76 14.29 -5.59
N LEU A 62 -15.44 14.40 -5.79
CA LEU A 62 -14.49 13.34 -5.46
C LEU A 62 -14.47 13.05 -3.96
N ALA A 63 -14.40 14.09 -3.12
CA ALA A 63 -14.43 13.93 -1.66
C ALA A 63 -15.71 13.24 -1.21
N ARG A 64 -16.86 13.63 -1.76
CA ARG A 64 -18.16 13.02 -1.46
C ARG A 64 -18.19 11.54 -1.83
N LYS A 65 -17.71 11.18 -3.03
CA LYS A 65 -17.66 9.79 -3.48
C LYS A 65 -16.74 8.92 -2.64
N LEU A 66 -15.58 9.44 -2.26
CA LEU A 66 -14.66 8.74 -1.38
C LEU A 66 -15.23 8.57 0.03
N ALA A 67 -15.92 9.58 0.57
CA ALA A 67 -16.64 9.49 1.84
C ALA A 67 -17.73 8.42 1.79
N GLU A 68 -18.51 8.37 0.69
CA GLU A 68 -19.55 7.38 0.44
C GLU A 68 -18.98 5.94 0.42
N TRP A 69 -17.87 5.73 -0.30
CA TRP A 69 -17.23 4.42 -0.38
C TRP A 69 -16.62 3.96 0.94
N SER A 70 -16.01 4.88 1.69
CA SER A 70 -15.31 4.57 2.93
C SER A 70 -16.20 4.63 4.18
N GLY A 71 -17.34 5.31 4.13
CA GLY A 71 -18.10 5.64 5.32
C GLY A 71 -17.38 6.61 6.27
N MET A 72 -16.39 7.36 5.77
CA MET A 72 -15.77 8.49 6.45
C MET A 72 -16.51 9.79 6.16
N ASP A 73 -16.24 10.84 6.94
CA ASP A 73 -17.00 12.08 6.86
C ASP A 73 -16.29 13.19 6.08
N ARG A 74 -14.95 13.22 6.12
CA ARG A 74 -14.12 14.29 5.53
C ARG A 74 -12.93 13.72 4.78
N VAL A 75 -12.46 14.50 3.80
CA VAL A 75 -11.31 14.14 2.95
C VAL A 75 -10.35 15.32 2.86
N PHE A 76 -9.08 15.07 3.12
CA PHE A 76 -7.97 15.97 2.80
C PHE A 76 -7.14 15.36 1.68
N PHE A 77 -6.92 16.10 0.59
CA PHE A 77 -6.12 15.63 -0.54
C PHE A 77 -4.64 16.02 -0.39
N SER A 78 -3.76 15.09 -0.73
CA SER A 78 -2.31 15.26 -0.84
C SER A 78 -1.82 14.83 -2.22
N ASN A 79 -0.51 14.75 -2.45
CA ASN A 79 0.05 14.37 -3.76
C ASN A 79 0.51 12.90 -3.79
N SER A 80 0.68 12.30 -2.64
CA SER A 80 1.26 10.95 -2.52
C SER A 80 0.80 10.27 -1.24
N GLY A 81 1.00 8.93 -1.17
CA GLY A 81 0.74 8.17 0.04
C GLY A 81 1.62 8.60 1.21
N THR A 82 2.89 8.87 0.96
CA THR A 82 3.81 9.30 2.02
C THR A 82 3.41 10.65 2.64
N GLU A 83 2.86 11.60 1.84
CA GLU A 83 2.27 12.84 2.37
C GLU A 83 0.98 12.58 3.15
N ALA A 84 0.16 11.61 2.73
CA ALA A 84 -1.03 11.21 3.47
C ALA A 84 -0.64 10.64 4.86
N ILE A 85 0.43 9.84 4.93
CA ILE A 85 0.98 9.35 6.20
C ILE A 85 1.46 10.50 7.09
N ASP A 86 2.29 11.42 6.56
CA ASP A 86 2.78 12.58 7.32
C ASP A 86 1.62 13.45 7.84
N GLY A 87 0.60 13.66 7.01
CA GLY A 87 -0.62 14.36 7.39
C GLY A 87 -1.37 13.64 8.50
N ALA A 88 -1.60 12.33 8.37
CA ALA A 88 -2.29 11.53 9.38
C ALA A 88 -1.54 11.51 10.72
N MET A 89 -0.22 11.41 10.72
CA MET A 89 0.59 11.52 11.94
C MET A 89 0.42 12.88 12.63
N LYS A 90 0.37 13.98 11.86
CA LYS A 90 0.10 15.32 12.40
C LYS A 90 -1.29 15.41 13.01
N LEU A 91 -2.31 14.89 12.31
CA LEU A 91 -3.69 14.90 12.79
C LEU A 91 -3.86 14.04 14.04
N ALA A 92 -3.20 12.88 14.12
CA ALA A 92 -3.23 12.02 15.29
C ALA A 92 -2.60 12.70 16.52
N ARG A 93 -1.49 13.39 16.37
CA ARG A 93 -0.90 14.19 17.46
C ARG A 93 -1.78 15.37 17.85
N LEU A 94 -2.46 16.00 16.91
CA LEU A 94 -3.41 17.07 17.19
C LEU A 94 -4.59 16.54 18.01
N ALA A 95 -5.19 15.42 17.58
CA ALA A 95 -6.29 14.76 18.30
C ALA A 95 -5.88 14.23 19.69
N GLY A 96 -4.61 13.90 19.87
CA GLY A 96 -4.05 13.45 21.15
C GLY A 96 -3.83 14.57 22.18
N ARG A 97 -4.03 15.83 21.79
CA ARG A 97 -3.90 16.98 22.72
C ARG A 97 -5.18 17.14 23.53
N THR A 98 -5.13 16.88 24.83
CA THR A 98 -6.20 17.27 25.75
C THR A 98 -6.10 18.79 26.03
N PRO A 99 -7.23 19.52 26.12
CA PRO A 99 -7.21 20.91 26.57
C PRO A 99 -6.50 21.02 27.92
N ALA A 100 -5.67 22.05 28.08
CA ALA A 100 -4.95 22.31 29.32
C ALA A 100 -5.95 22.39 30.46
N THR A 101 -5.82 21.55 31.49
CA THR A 101 -6.59 21.72 32.73
C THR A 101 -5.93 22.84 33.58
N PRO A 102 -6.70 23.54 34.43
CA PRO A 102 -6.15 24.60 35.27
C PRO A 102 -5.04 24.16 36.23
N LEU A 103 -4.79 22.89 36.39
CA LEU A 103 -3.90 22.30 37.40
C LEU A 103 -2.69 21.52 36.84
N GLY A 104 -2.48 21.45 35.51
CA GLY A 104 -1.32 20.73 34.98
C GLY A 104 -1.19 20.74 33.47
N ARG A 105 0.01 20.39 32.95
CA ARG A 105 0.22 20.11 31.54
C ARG A 105 -0.62 18.87 31.18
N PRO A 106 -1.38 18.89 30.06
CA PRO A 106 -2.07 17.72 29.60
C PRO A 106 -1.06 16.60 29.34
N ALA A 107 -1.45 15.36 29.61
CA ALA A 107 -0.70 14.21 29.09
C ALA A 107 -0.83 14.25 27.56
N GLU A 108 0.18 14.76 26.87
CA GLU A 108 0.18 14.83 25.42
C GLU A 108 0.41 13.42 24.88
N LYS A 109 -0.58 12.88 24.19
CA LYS A 109 -0.42 11.66 23.43
C LYS A 109 0.42 11.97 22.19
N HIS A 110 1.54 11.32 22.05
CA HIS A 110 2.50 11.61 20.98
C HIS A 110 3.13 10.36 20.37
N ARG A 111 2.95 9.18 21.01
CA ARG A 111 3.52 7.94 20.54
C ARG A 111 2.63 7.31 19.45
N PHE A 112 3.31 6.69 18.48
CA PHE A 112 2.69 5.87 17.43
C PHE A 112 3.09 4.41 17.64
N LEU A 113 2.13 3.51 17.50
CA LEU A 113 2.38 2.10 17.34
C LEU A 113 2.22 1.75 15.86
N ALA A 114 3.27 1.21 15.24
CA ALA A 114 3.25 0.69 13.88
C ALA A 114 3.60 -0.80 13.89
N LEU A 115 3.35 -1.53 12.81
CA LEU A 115 3.61 -2.96 12.80
C LEU A 115 5.02 -3.27 12.28
N GLU A 116 5.64 -4.33 12.78
CA GLU A 116 6.84 -4.91 12.18
C GLU A 116 6.58 -5.24 10.70
N ASN A 117 7.61 -5.17 9.87
CA ASN A 117 7.55 -5.34 8.41
C ASN A 117 6.67 -4.33 7.66
N SER A 118 6.19 -3.27 8.33
CA SER A 118 5.40 -2.23 7.68
C SER A 118 6.20 -1.35 6.73
N PHE A 119 5.49 -0.82 5.72
CA PHE A 119 6.02 0.20 4.81
C PHE A 119 4.99 1.31 4.61
N HIS A 120 5.29 2.49 5.12
CA HIS A 120 4.39 3.64 5.08
C HIS A 120 4.91 4.82 4.22
N GLY A 121 6.12 4.73 3.68
CA GLY A 121 6.69 5.76 2.81
C GLY A 121 8.12 6.15 3.14
N ARG A 122 8.60 7.23 2.48
CA ARG A 122 10.00 7.66 2.48
C ARG A 122 10.21 9.11 2.90
N THR A 123 9.17 9.92 3.14
CA THR A 123 9.30 11.23 3.78
C THR A 123 9.70 11.05 5.25
N PHE A 124 10.16 12.11 5.90
CA PHE A 124 10.78 12.01 7.22
C PHE A 124 9.82 11.49 8.30
N GLY A 125 8.54 11.86 8.24
CA GLY A 125 7.51 11.30 9.12
C GLY A 125 7.16 9.86 8.74
N ALA A 126 6.87 9.59 7.48
CA ALA A 126 6.48 8.27 7.00
C ALA A 126 7.58 7.22 7.19
N ILE A 127 8.86 7.58 7.01
CA ILE A 127 9.98 6.66 7.24
C ILE A 127 10.12 6.29 8.72
N SER A 128 9.68 7.17 9.63
CA SER A 128 9.74 6.93 11.07
C SER A 128 8.84 5.77 11.51
N VAL A 129 7.69 5.59 10.83
CA VAL A 129 6.71 4.52 11.06
C VAL A 129 6.89 3.33 10.10
N THR A 130 7.89 3.38 9.20
CA THR A 130 8.30 2.26 8.34
C THR A 130 9.27 1.36 9.10
N ALA A 131 8.93 0.06 9.27
CA ALA A 131 9.68 -0.84 10.13
C ALA A 131 11.07 -1.22 9.59
N THR A 132 11.24 -1.28 8.27
CA THR A 132 12.48 -1.73 7.64
C THR A 132 13.67 -0.85 8.01
N GLU A 133 14.57 -1.36 8.84
CA GLU A 133 15.75 -0.64 9.34
C GLU A 133 16.66 -0.12 8.23
N LYS A 134 16.87 -0.89 7.19
CA LYS A 134 17.63 -0.49 5.99
C LYS A 134 17.16 0.84 5.39
N TYR A 135 15.88 1.16 5.53
CA TYR A 135 15.33 2.42 5.01
C TYR A 135 15.40 3.55 6.02
N ARG A 136 15.31 3.24 7.30
CA ARG A 136 15.15 4.21 8.41
C ARG A 136 16.49 4.62 9.04
N LEU A 137 17.35 3.67 9.39
CA LEU A 137 18.58 3.94 10.15
C LEU A 137 19.56 4.90 9.47
N PRO A 138 19.75 4.88 8.13
CA PRO A 138 20.64 5.84 7.47
C PRO A 138 20.25 7.32 7.67
N PHE A 139 19.00 7.59 8.08
CA PHE A 139 18.45 8.94 8.25
C PHE A 139 18.14 9.29 9.71
N ALA A 140 18.62 8.51 10.66
CA ALA A 140 18.42 8.79 12.09
C ALA A 140 19.13 10.10 12.50
N PRO A 141 18.58 10.87 13.48
CA PRO A 141 17.34 10.59 14.21
C PRO A 141 16.09 10.92 13.40
N VAL A 142 15.13 10.01 13.41
CA VAL A 142 13.81 10.20 12.77
C VAL A 142 12.80 10.80 13.78
N VAL A 143 11.53 10.97 13.40
CA VAL A 143 10.49 11.47 14.30
C VAL A 143 10.38 10.57 15.54
N PRO A 144 10.54 11.10 16.75
CA PRO A 144 10.55 10.32 17.98
C PRO A 144 9.15 9.84 18.38
N GLY A 145 9.10 8.80 19.24
CA GLY A 145 7.86 8.28 19.80
C GLY A 145 7.19 7.24 18.90
N VAL A 146 7.94 6.55 18.05
CA VAL A 146 7.45 5.39 17.28
C VAL A 146 7.96 4.11 17.90
N GLU A 147 7.05 3.14 18.07
CA GLU A 147 7.36 1.80 18.51
C GLU A 147 6.71 0.77 17.60
N PHE A 148 7.41 -0.34 17.33
CA PHE A 148 6.91 -1.39 16.44
C PHE A 148 6.34 -2.55 17.25
N VAL A 149 5.17 -3.02 16.82
CA VAL A 149 4.41 -4.13 17.39
C VAL A 149 4.57 -5.35 16.48
N ARG A 150 4.76 -6.52 17.06
CA ARG A 150 4.82 -7.77 16.30
C ARG A 150 3.52 -7.97 15.50
N PHE A 151 3.71 -8.35 14.24
CA PHE A 151 2.57 -8.50 13.32
C PHE A 151 1.59 -9.56 13.81
N ASN A 152 0.30 -9.21 13.87
CA ASN A 152 -0.78 -10.09 14.33
C ASN A 152 -0.60 -10.64 15.77
N ASP A 153 0.11 -9.94 16.64
CA ASP A 153 0.26 -10.29 18.06
C ASP A 153 -0.50 -9.30 18.95
N PRO A 154 -1.76 -9.62 19.34
CA PRO A 154 -2.56 -8.75 20.20
C PRO A 154 -1.96 -8.53 21.60
N ALA A 155 -1.20 -9.50 22.12
CA ALA A 155 -0.59 -9.40 23.44
C ALA A 155 0.59 -8.41 23.43
N ASP A 156 1.41 -8.40 22.36
CA ASP A 156 2.49 -7.43 22.19
C ASP A 156 1.91 -6.01 21.99
N LEU A 157 0.81 -5.88 21.25
CA LEU A 157 0.11 -4.61 21.09
C LEU A 157 -0.37 -4.08 22.46
N GLU A 158 -1.01 -4.93 23.27
CA GLU A 158 -1.50 -4.57 24.60
C GLU A 158 -0.37 -4.15 25.54
N ALA A 159 0.73 -4.90 25.55
CA ALA A 159 1.89 -4.59 26.38
C ALA A 159 2.56 -3.24 26.08
N LYS A 160 2.46 -2.77 24.82
CA LYS A 160 3.02 -1.48 24.35
C LYS A 160 2.04 -0.31 24.40
N PHE A 161 0.76 -0.61 24.64
CA PHE A 161 -0.29 0.42 24.66
C PHE A 161 -0.37 1.11 26.04
N ASP A 162 -0.24 2.43 26.05
CA ASP A 162 -0.40 3.25 27.26
C ASP A 162 -1.09 4.58 26.95
N ALA A 163 -1.25 5.42 27.99
CA ALA A 163 -1.92 6.71 27.86
C ALA A 163 -1.19 7.73 26.97
N THR A 164 0.04 7.47 26.55
CA THR A 164 0.82 8.34 25.67
C THR A 164 0.65 8.01 24.18
N VAL A 165 0.01 6.88 23.86
CA VAL A 165 -0.25 6.47 22.47
C VAL A 165 -1.32 7.36 21.85
N CYS A 166 -1.00 8.03 20.75
CA CYS A 166 -1.95 8.83 19.97
C CYS A 166 -2.60 8.04 18.83
N ALA A 167 -1.91 7.06 18.26
CA ALA A 167 -2.47 6.23 17.20
C ALA A 167 -1.77 4.88 17.07
N VAL A 168 -2.55 3.89 16.57
CA VAL A 168 -2.05 2.67 15.92
C VAL A 168 -2.18 2.90 14.42
N LEU A 169 -1.07 2.76 13.68
CA LEU A 169 -1.00 2.86 12.23
C LEU A 169 -0.64 1.49 11.65
N LEU A 170 -1.47 0.97 10.77
CA LEU A 170 -1.28 -0.34 10.17
C LEU A 170 -1.76 -0.40 8.72
N GLU A 171 -1.06 -1.19 7.90
CA GLU A 171 -1.57 -1.64 6.60
C GLU A 171 -2.59 -2.75 6.84
N THR A 172 -3.80 -2.64 6.29
CA THR A 172 -4.82 -3.70 6.41
C THR A 172 -4.37 -5.01 5.75
N VAL A 173 -3.57 -4.89 4.69
CA VAL A 173 -2.75 -5.97 4.11
C VAL A 173 -1.37 -5.40 3.87
N GLN A 174 -0.35 -5.93 4.52
CA GLN A 174 1.02 -5.45 4.33
C GLN A 174 1.48 -5.70 2.88
N GLY A 175 1.92 -4.65 2.22
CA GLY A 175 2.37 -4.73 0.83
C GLY A 175 3.82 -5.17 0.69
N GLU A 176 4.72 -4.37 1.20
CA GLU A 176 6.17 -4.65 1.18
C GLU A 176 6.54 -5.76 2.17
N GLY A 177 5.75 -5.95 3.22
CA GLY A 177 5.94 -6.99 4.23
C GLY A 177 5.65 -8.42 3.76
N GLY A 178 5.24 -8.67 2.50
CA GLY A 178 5.04 -10.02 1.96
C GLY A 178 3.59 -10.42 1.77
N ILE A 179 2.68 -9.48 1.60
CA ILE A 179 1.23 -9.69 1.39
C ILE A 179 0.61 -10.44 2.57
N HIS A 180 0.77 -9.88 3.75
CA HIS A 180 0.19 -10.42 4.98
C HIS A 180 -1.06 -9.63 5.41
N PRO A 181 -2.25 -10.25 5.44
CA PRO A 181 -3.45 -9.61 5.94
C PRO A 181 -3.44 -9.53 7.48
N VAL A 182 -3.91 -8.41 8.00
CA VAL A 182 -4.20 -8.28 9.44
C VAL A 182 -5.34 -9.23 9.80
N SER A 183 -5.18 -9.95 10.93
CA SER A 183 -6.20 -10.84 11.48
C SER A 183 -7.34 -10.05 12.13
N GLU A 184 -8.54 -10.64 12.14
CA GLU A 184 -9.70 -10.05 12.82
C GLU A 184 -9.42 -9.81 14.31
N ALA A 185 -8.83 -10.79 14.99
CA ALA A 185 -8.48 -10.67 16.41
C ALA A 185 -7.53 -9.51 16.71
N PHE A 186 -6.52 -9.27 15.82
CA PHE A 186 -5.60 -8.14 15.99
C PHE A 186 -6.31 -6.81 15.73
N TRP A 187 -7.12 -6.73 14.67
CA TRP A 187 -7.89 -5.53 14.34
C TRP A 187 -8.85 -5.14 15.48
N ASP A 188 -9.61 -6.10 15.99
CA ASP A 188 -10.58 -5.85 17.08
C ASP A 188 -9.88 -5.42 18.36
N ARG A 189 -8.72 -6.03 18.69
CA ARG A 189 -7.95 -5.59 19.85
C ARG A 189 -7.36 -4.20 19.66
N ALA A 190 -6.85 -3.87 18.47
CA ALA A 190 -6.36 -2.54 18.15
C ALA A 190 -7.48 -1.49 18.24
N ARG A 191 -8.67 -1.80 17.74
CA ARG A 191 -9.85 -0.91 17.85
C ARG A 191 -10.29 -0.70 19.30
N SER A 192 -10.34 -1.78 20.09
CA SER A 192 -10.72 -1.73 21.52
C SER A 192 -9.76 -0.85 22.30
N LEU A 193 -8.45 -1.14 22.23
CA LEU A 193 -7.41 -0.36 22.91
C LEU A 193 -7.40 1.10 22.47
N ALA A 194 -7.53 1.38 21.16
CA ALA A 194 -7.61 2.74 20.69
C ALA A 194 -8.83 3.48 21.28
N SER A 195 -9.99 2.83 21.39
CA SER A 195 -11.18 3.40 21.99
C SER A 195 -11.02 3.62 23.49
N GLU A 196 -10.52 2.62 24.21
CA GLU A 196 -10.30 2.65 25.67
C GLU A 196 -9.37 3.79 26.08
N HIS A 197 -8.31 4.01 25.29
CA HIS A 197 -7.31 5.03 25.58
C HIS A 197 -7.56 6.36 24.86
N GLY A 198 -8.61 6.49 24.03
CA GLY A 198 -8.85 7.69 23.21
C GLY A 198 -7.69 7.97 22.23
N ALA A 199 -7.11 6.94 21.67
CA ALA A 199 -6.17 6.96 20.55
C ALA A 199 -6.90 6.71 19.23
N LEU A 200 -6.23 6.90 18.10
CA LEU A 200 -6.80 6.67 16.78
C LEU A 200 -6.32 5.34 16.19
N LEU A 201 -7.20 4.66 15.46
CA LEU A 201 -6.86 3.56 14.58
C LEU A 201 -6.77 4.10 13.15
N ILE A 202 -5.60 4.01 12.52
CA ILE A 202 -5.31 4.51 11.17
C ILE A 202 -5.04 3.33 10.25
N ALA A 203 -5.88 3.17 9.23
CA ALA A 203 -5.72 2.16 8.19
C ALA A 203 -4.95 2.74 7.00
N ASP A 204 -3.77 2.22 6.74
CA ASP A 204 -3.03 2.49 5.51
C ASP A 204 -3.57 1.57 4.40
N GLU A 205 -4.40 2.15 3.54
CA GLU A 205 -5.02 1.49 2.39
C GLU A 205 -4.36 1.94 1.06
N ILE A 206 -3.16 2.51 1.13
CA ILE A 206 -2.44 3.04 -0.04
C ILE A 206 -2.17 1.96 -1.08
N GLN A 207 -1.89 0.72 -0.67
CA GLN A 207 -1.66 -0.39 -1.59
C GLN A 207 -2.85 -1.34 -1.71
N CYS A 208 -3.55 -1.63 -0.61
CA CYS A 208 -4.62 -2.62 -0.57
C CYS A 208 -6.03 -2.05 -0.80
N GLY A 209 -6.20 -0.72 -0.76
CA GLY A 209 -7.48 -0.06 -0.94
C GLY A 209 -7.94 0.13 -2.39
N LEU A 210 -9.02 0.89 -2.53
CA LEU A 210 -9.60 1.32 -3.81
C LEU A 210 -9.93 0.18 -4.78
N GLY A 211 -10.35 -0.96 -4.24
CA GLY A 211 -10.79 -2.12 -5.03
C GLY A 211 -9.84 -3.31 -5.00
N ARG A 212 -8.55 -3.13 -4.70
CA ARG A 212 -7.49 -4.15 -4.85
C ARG A 212 -7.84 -5.53 -4.28
N THR A 213 -8.52 -5.57 -3.13
CA THR A 213 -8.92 -6.79 -2.44
C THR A 213 -10.33 -7.29 -2.81
N GLY A 214 -10.98 -6.68 -3.82
CA GLY A 214 -12.35 -7.01 -4.21
C GLY A 214 -13.43 -6.35 -3.34
N ARG A 215 -13.04 -5.43 -2.44
CA ARG A 215 -13.86 -4.48 -1.68
C ARG A 215 -13.37 -3.07 -2.00
N TYR A 216 -14.17 -2.03 -1.78
CA TYR A 216 -13.67 -0.67 -1.95
C TYR A 216 -12.45 -0.40 -1.07
N PHE A 217 -12.50 -0.86 0.19
CA PHE A 217 -11.38 -0.82 1.13
C PHE A 217 -11.23 -2.17 1.82
N ALA A 218 -9.99 -2.59 2.06
CA ALA A 218 -9.69 -3.88 2.67
C ALA A 218 -10.23 -3.99 4.10
N TYR A 219 -10.22 -2.88 4.88
CA TYR A 219 -10.76 -2.86 6.25
C TYR A 219 -12.27 -3.15 6.31
N GLN A 220 -13.02 -3.03 5.21
CA GLN A 220 -14.45 -3.34 5.17
C GLN A 220 -14.77 -4.84 5.37
N LYS A 221 -13.76 -5.67 5.52
CA LYS A 221 -13.93 -7.06 5.97
C LYS A 221 -14.19 -7.16 7.49
N PHE A 222 -13.81 -6.14 8.26
CA PHE A 222 -13.97 -6.11 9.71
C PHE A 222 -15.28 -5.44 10.13
N ALA A 223 -15.75 -5.77 11.31
CA ALA A 223 -17.00 -5.21 11.85
C ALA A 223 -16.87 -3.72 12.25
N SER A 224 -15.67 -3.29 12.63
CA SER A 224 -15.41 -1.91 13.07
C SER A 224 -14.63 -1.10 12.04
N LYS A 225 -14.85 0.24 12.06
CA LYS A 225 -14.16 1.19 11.18
C LYS A 225 -12.92 1.78 11.87
N PRO A 226 -11.87 2.15 11.10
CA PRO A 226 -10.79 2.99 11.59
C PRO A 226 -11.27 4.45 11.77
N ASP A 227 -10.45 5.29 12.39
CA ASP A 227 -10.69 6.74 12.50
C ASP A 227 -10.16 7.50 11.28
N MET A 228 -9.12 6.94 10.62
CA MET A 228 -8.59 7.46 9.36
C MET A 228 -8.30 6.32 8.38
N VAL A 229 -8.48 6.62 7.10
CA VAL A 229 -8.11 5.74 5.96
C VAL A 229 -7.23 6.53 5.02
N LEU A 230 -6.05 5.99 4.70
CA LEU A 230 -5.07 6.64 3.84
C LEU A 230 -5.03 5.96 2.48
N ILE A 231 -5.11 6.75 1.41
CA ILE A 231 -5.16 6.25 0.04
C ILE A 231 -4.22 7.03 -0.88
N ALA A 232 -3.74 6.36 -1.93
CA ALA A 232 -3.01 6.99 -3.03
C ALA A 232 -2.99 6.06 -4.26
N LYS A 233 -1.86 5.55 -4.62
CA LYS A 233 -1.55 4.63 -5.74
C LYS A 233 -2.56 4.63 -6.90
N PRO A 234 -3.65 3.83 -6.90
CA PRO A 234 -4.56 3.78 -8.04
C PRO A 234 -5.49 5.00 -8.15
N LEU A 235 -5.58 5.87 -7.13
CA LEU A 235 -6.60 6.90 -6.97
C LEU A 235 -6.79 7.78 -8.23
N ALA A 236 -5.68 8.22 -8.84
CA ALA A 236 -5.73 9.04 -10.05
C ALA A 236 -5.07 8.34 -11.25
N ALA A 237 -5.18 6.99 -11.32
CA ALA A 237 -4.78 6.15 -12.44
C ALA A 237 -3.37 6.47 -13.00
N GLY A 238 -2.41 6.75 -12.11
CA GLY A 238 -1.01 7.05 -12.45
C GLY A 238 -0.61 8.52 -12.27
N LEU A 239 -1.55 9.46 -12.11
CA LEU A 239 -1.22 10.83 -11.71
C LEU A 239 -1.01 10.90 -10.19
N PRO A 240 -0.09 11.76 -9.70
CA PRO A 240 0.13 11.96 -8.27
C PRO A 240 -1.14 12.49 -7.58
N LEU A 241 -1.71 11.69 -6.69
CA LEU A 241 -2.81 12.07 -5.80
C LEU A 241 -2.84 11.11 -4.62
N GLY A 242 -2.93 11.65 -3.41
CA GLY A 242 -3.19 10.92 -2.18
C GLY A 242 -4.34 11.56 -1.42
N ALA A 243 -4.87 10.88 -0.42
CA ALA A 243 -5.85 11.47 0.46
C ALA A 243 -5.86 10.83 1.85
N ILE A 244 -6.27 11.62 2.82
CA ILE A 244 -6.65 11.22 4.17
C ILE A 244 -8.17 11.31 4.25
N LEU A 245 -8.83 10.18 4.46
CA LEU A 245 -10.25 10.11 4.75
C LEU A 245 -10.39 9.97 6.27
N THR A 246 -11.24 10.74 6.90
CA THR A 246 -11.31 10.77 8.37
C THR A 246 -12.72 11.04 8.87
N THR A 247 -12.94 10.74 10.16
CA THR A 247 -14.19 11.05 10.86
C THR A 247 -14.32 12.55 11.13
N GLU A 248 -15.55 13.03 11.32
CA GLU A 248 -15.83 14.41 11.73
C GLU A 248 -15.17 14.73 13.09
N ALA A 249 -15.08 13.75 13.99
CA ALA A 249 -14.45 13.92 15.30
C ALA A 249 -12.98 14.33 15.21
N VAL A 250 -12.24 13.82 14.22
CA VAL A 250 -10.85 14.23 13.96
C VAL A 250 -10.80 15.51 13.13
N ALA A 251 -11.63 15.62 12.09
CA ALA A 251 -11.60 16.74 11.17
C ALA A 251 -11.97 18.08 11.85
N SER A 252 -12.93 18.07 12.78
CA SER A 252 -13.37 19.28 13.52
C SER A 252 -12.29 19.93 14.39
N GLN A 253 -11.21 19.21 14.67
CA GLN A 253 -10.06 19.74 15.43
C GLN A 253 -9.07 20.52 14.54
N VAL A 254 -9.22 20.44 13.22
CA VAL A 254 -8.31 21.08 12.27
C VAL A 254 -8.84 22.44 11.87
N SER A 255 -8.12 23.49 12.23
CA SER A 255 -8.42 24.85 11.81
C SER A 255 -7.71 25.20 10.49
N PRO A 256 -8.27 26.13 9.69
CA PRO A 256 -7.63 26.61 8.49
C PRO A 256 -6.18 27.07 8.75
N GLY A 257 -5.26 26.65 7.88
CA GLY A 257 -3.82 26.97 7.98
C GLY A 257 -2.98 25.98 8.77
N MET A 258 -3.56 25.06 9.56
CA MET A 258 -2.78 24.07 10.31
C MET A 258 -2.13 23.02 9.42
N HIS A 259 -2.77 22.68 8.32
CA HIS A 259 -2.25 21.73 7.31
C HIS A 259 -2.63 22.19 5.92
N GLY A 260 -1.76 21.93 4.94
CA GLY A 260 -1.98 22.40 3.58
C GLY A 260 -1.07 21.71 2.56
N THR A 261 -1.43 21.89 1.31
CA THR A 261 -0.68 21.39 0.16
C THR A 261 -0.89 22.32 -1.03
N THR A 262 0.13 22.49 -1.87
CA THR A 262 0.01 23.31 -3.08
C THR A 262 -0.76 22.58 -4.18
N PHE A 263 -0.45 21.32 -4.46
CA PHE A 263 -0.96 20.57 -5.60
C PHE A 263 -2.06 19.56 -5.25
N GLY A 264 -2.15 19.13 -3.99
CA GLY A 264 -3.11 18.12 -3.54
C GLY A 264 -4.55 18.55 -3.81
N GLY A 265 -5.32 17.67 -4.45
CA GLY A 265 -6.69 17.97 -4.82
C GLY A 265 -6.84 18.87 -6.06
N GLY A 266 -5.80 19.01 -6.88
CA GLY A 266 -5.84 19.81 -8.11
C GLY A 266 -6.83 19.28 -9.17
N PRO A 267 -7.32 20.16 -10.08
CA PRO A 267 -8.46 19.84 -10.96
C PRO A 267 -8.22 18.64 -11.87
N LEU A 268 -7.05 18.55 -12.51
CA LEU A 268 -6.74 17.44 -13.42
C LEU A 268 -6.73 16.09 -12.68
N ALA A 269 -6.01 16.00 -11.55
CA ALA A 269 -5.91 14.77 -10.79
C ALA A 269 -7.27 14.35 -10.21
N CYS A 270 -8.07 15.29 -9.69
CA CYS A 270 -9.41 15.01 -9.19
C CYS A 270 -10.39 14.56 -10.28
N ALA A 271 -10.31 15.15 -11.49
CA ALA A 271 -11.13 14.72 -12.61
C ALA A 271 -10.81 13.29 -13.04
N VAL A 272 -9.52 12.94 -13.08
CA VAL A 272 -9.07 11.58 -13.39
C VAL A 272 -9.48 10.60 -12.28
N ALA A 273 -9.37 11.00 -11.01
CA ALA A 273 -9.81 10.17 -9.89
C ALA A 273 -11.32 9.90 -9.92
N LEU A 274 -12.15 10.90 -10.21
CA LEU A 274 -13.60 10.70 -10.39
C LEU A 274 -13.89 9.68 -11.50
N GLU A 275 -13.20 9.80 -12.63
CA GLU A 275 -13.36 8.86 -13.75
C GLU A 275 -12.91 7.45 -13.36
N PHE A 276 -11.80 7.33 -12.60
CA PHE A 276 -11.36 6.03 -12.06
C PHE A 276 -12.44 5.39 -11.20
N LEU A 277 -13.04 6.14 -10.26
CA LEU A 277 -14.10 5.61 -9.39
C LEU A 277 -15.35 5.21 -10.21
N SER A 278 -15.73 6.01 -11.21
CA SER A 278 -16.85 5.68 -12.11
C SER A 278 -16.59 4.38 -12.89
N ILE A 279 -15.38 4.19 -13.42
CA ILE A 279 -15.00 2.97 -14.14
C ILE A 279 -15.11 1.75 -13.22
N VAL A 280 -14.60 1.86 -11.99
CA VAL A 280 -14.66 0.75 -11.01
C VAL A 280 -16.11 0.29 -10.76
N GLU A 281 -17.06 1.23 -10.67
CA GLU A 281 -18.48 0.91 -10.47
C GLU A 281 -19.15 0.42 -11.75
N GLU A 282 -19.09 1.20 -12.83
CA GLU A 282 -19.82 0.96 -14.07
C GLU A 282 -19.39 -0.33 -14.75
N GLU A 283 -18.10 -0.65 -14.71
CA GLU A 283 -17.54 -1.89 -15.28
C GLU A 283 -17.53 -3.05 -14.25
N ARG A 284 -18.11 -2.84 -13.06
CA ARG A 284 -18.24 -3.85 -12.00
C ARG A 284 -16.90 -4.51 -11.64
N LEU A 285 -15.84 -3.70 -11.59
CA LEU A 285 -14.47 -4.23 -11.45
C LEU A 285 -14.26 -4.99 -10.14
N LEU A 286 -14.97 -4.69 -9.05
CA LEU A 286 -14.87 -5.46 -7.81
C LEU A 286 -15.25 -6.94 -8.01
N GLU A 287 -16.22 -7.23 -8.89
CA GLU A 287 -16.59 -8.59 -9.23
C GLU A 287 -15.49 -9.28 -10.05
N ASN A 288 -14.94 -8.58 -11.05
CA ASN A 288 -13.82 -9.10 -11.84
C ASN A 288 -12.60 -9.40 -10.95
N ILE A 289 -12.26 -8.49 -10.02
CA ILE A 289 -11.15 -8.65 -9.07
C ILE A 289 -11.33 -9.92 -8.25
N ARG A 290 -12.51 -10.16 -7.69
CA ARG A 290 -12.81 -11.38 -6.93
C ARG A 290 -12.70 -12.64 -7.81
N ALA A 291 -13.31 -12.60 -9.00
CA ALA A 291 -13.30 -13.75 -9.90
C ALA A 291 -11.90 -14.10 -10.42
N ARG A 292 -11.12 -13.09 -10.82
CA ARG A 292 -9.73 -13.30 -11.30
C ARG A 292 -8.79 -13.64 -10.15
N GLY A 293 -9.00 -13.05 -8.97
CA GLY A 293 -8.24 -13.39 -7.76
C GLY A 293 -8.42 -14.86 -7.38
N GLU A 294 -9.64 -15.38 -7.43
CA GLU A 294 -9.91 -16.79 -7.15
C GLU A 294 -9.29 -17.70 -8.20
N GLU A 295 -9.41 -17.38 -9.49
CA GLU A 295 -8.77 -18.16 -10.57
C GLU A 295 -7.24 -18.20 -10.41
N LEU A 296 -6.61 -17.08 -9.99
CA LEU A 296 -5.19 -17.04 -9.72
C LEU A 296 -4.85 -17.88 -8.48
N ARG A 297 -5.60 -17.76 -7.40
CA ARG A 297 -5.39 -18.53 -6.16
C ARG A 297 -5.45 -20.04 -6.44
N GLU A 298 -6.46 -20.49 -7.16
CA GLU A 298 -6.60 -21.91 -7.55
C GLU A 298 -5.47 -22.36 -8.48
N GLY A 299 -5.14 -21.54 -9.49
CA GLY A 299 -4.07 -21.84 -10.44
C GLY A 299 -2.70 -21.94 -9.77
N LEU A 300 -2.38 -20.99 -8.91
CA LEU A 300 -1.14 -20.99 -8.12
C LEU A 300 -1.11 -22.13 -7.11
N GLY A 301 -2.25 -22.49 -6.51
CA GLY A 301 -2.35 -23.67 -5.63
C GLY A 301 -1.98 -24.97 -6.34
N ARG A 302 -2.40 -25.14 -7.62
CA ARG A 302 -1.96 -26.28 -8.43
C ARG A 302 -0.47 -26.28 -8.72
N LEU A 303 0.13 -25.10 -8.96
CA LEU A 303 1.58 -25.00 -9.14
C LEU A 303 2.33 -25.29 -7.82
N ALA A 304 1.82 -24.82 -6.68
CA ALA A 304 2.43 -25.10 -5.38
C ALA A 304 2.51 -26.62 -5.09
N SER A 305 1.56 -27.41 -5.57
CA SER A 305 1.63 -28.87 -5.43
C SER A 305 2.70 -29.54 -6.30
N GLN A 306 3.26 -28.84 -7.28
CA GLN A 306 4.30 -29.34 -8.18
C GLN A 306 5.71 -28.84 -7.85
N PHE A 307 5.81 -27.74 -7.13
CA PHE A 307 7.07 -27.08 -6.80
C PHE A 307 7.24 -26.96 -5.28
N ASP A 308 8.06 -27.82 -4.70
CA ASP A 308 8.30 -27.99 -3.26
C ASP A 308 8.89 -26.77 -2.54
N PHE A 309 9.42 -25.82 -3.30
CA PHE A 309 9.95 -24.57 -2.79
C PHE A 309 8.89 -23.47 -2.62
N ILE A 310 7.65 -23.65 -3.06
CA ILE A 310 6.53 -22.76 -2.76
C ILE A 310 5.95 -23.19 -1.42
N ARG A 311 6.06 -22.32 -0.41
CA ARG A 311 5.60 -22.59 0.96
C ARG A 311 4.16 -22.21 1.20
N GLU A 312 3.78 -21.04 0.69
CA GLU A 312 2.47 -20.47 0.96
C GLU A 312 2.01 -19.56 -0.19
N ILE A 313 0.71 -19.52 -0.43
CA ILE A 313 0.08 -18.55 -1.33
C ILE A 313 -0.92 -17.76 -0.51
N ARG A 314 -0.68 -16.46 -0.40
CA ARG A 314 -1.60 -15.49 0.21
C ARG A 314 -2.28 -14.69 -0.89
N ALA A 315 -3.60 -14.56 -0.84
CA ALA A 315 -4.37 -13.85 -1.86
C ALA A 315 -5.54 -13.08 -1.24
N GLU A 316 -5.52 -11.79 -1.41
CA GLU A 316 -6.63 -10.88 -1.09
C GLU A 316 -7.06 -10.17 -2.39
N GLY A 317 -8.04 -10.75 -3.09
CA GLY A 317 -8.42 -10.31 -4.44
C GLY A 317 -7.25 -10.40 -5.43
N LEU A 318 -6.84 -9.25 -5.99
CA LEU A 318 -5.69 -9.14 -6.89
C LEU A 318 -4.41 -8.62 -6.19
N MET A 319 -4.27 -8.85 -4.91
CA MET A 319 -3.06 -8.62 -4.12
C MET A 319 -2.56 -9.98 -3.65
N ILE A 320 -1.52 -10.52 -4.31
CA ILE A 320 -1.11 -11.92 -4.14
C ILE A 320 0.38 -11.99 -3.80
N GLY A 321 0.70 -12.78 -2.77
CA GLY A 321 2.05 -13.13 -2.36
C GLY A 321 2.28 -14.65 -2.49
N ILE A 322 3.40 -15.01 -3.07
CA ILE A 322 3.85 -16.40 -3.21
C ILE A 322 5.13 -16.53 -2.39
N GLU A 323 5.04 -17.12 -1.22
CA GLU A 323 6.16 -17.34 -0.32
C GLU A 323 7.02 -18.50 -0.81
N LEU A 324 8.32 -18.28 -0.90
CA LEU A 324 9.29 -19.28 -1.33
C LEU A 324 10.19 -19.68 -0.17
N SER A 325 10.74 -20.90 -0.23
CA SER A 325 11.83 -21.37 0.67
C SER A 325 13.22 -20.99 0.15
N VAL A 326 13.29 -20.36 -1.00
CA VAL A 326 14.51 -19.95 -1.73
C VAL A 326 14.39 -18.48 -2.13
N GLU A 327 15.51 -17.82 -2.45
CA GLU A 327 15.50 -16.42 -2.88
C GLU A 327 14.64 -16.21 -4.14
N GLY A 328 13.79 -15.20 -4.12
CA GLY A 328 12.86 -14.89 -5.22
C GLY A 328 13.48 -14.08 -6.36
N GLY A 329 14.63 -13.43 -6.15
CA GLY A 329 15.28 -12.60 -7.15
C GLY A 329 15.53 -13.30 -8.50
N PRO A 330 16.09 -14.53 -8.54
CA PRO A 330 16.27 -15.28 -9.77
C PRO A 330 14.97 -15.53 -10.55
N PHE A 331 13.83 -15.76 -9.86
CA PHE A 331 12.52 -15.95 -10.52
C PHE A 331 12.02 -14.65 -11.15
N VAL A 332 12.29 -13.50 -10.52
CA VAL A 332 11.95 -12.19 -11.10
C VAL A 332 12.74 -11.93 -12.38
N ALA A 333 14.03 -12.26 -12.39
CA ALA A 333 14.87 -12.13 -13.58
C ALA A 333 14.39 -13.03 -14.72
N GLU A 334 14.14 -14.32 -14.45
CA GLU A 334 13.64 -15.29 -15.42
C GLU A 334 12.25 -14.89 -15.96
N ALA A 335 11.37 -14.37 -15.09
CA ALA A 335 10.06 -13.85 -15.48
C ALA A 335 10.21 -12.71 -16.49
N MET A 336 11.09 -11.75 -16.23
CA MET A 336 11.36 -10.63 -17.13
C MET A 336 11.90 -11.09 -18.48
N GLU A 337 12.81 -12.06 -18.50
CA GLU A 337 13.30 -12.66 -19.74
C GLU A 337 12.18 -13.29 -20.58
N ARG A 338 11.17 -13.84 -19.93
CA ARG A 338 10.00 -14.47 -20.58
C ARG A 338 8.85 -13.51 -20.87
N GLY A 339 9.01 -12.21 -20.63
CA GLY A 339 7.98 -11.22 -20.90
C GLY A 339 6.89 -11.18 -19.81
N LEU A 340 7.23 -11.46 -18.57
CA LEU A 340 6.35 -11.32 -17.41
C LEU A 340 6.98 -10.37 -16.39
N LEU A 341 6.24 -9.35 -15.94
CA LEU A 341 6.68 -8.42 -14.91
C LEU A 341 6.03 -8.77 -13.56
N ILE A 342 6.86 -9.15 -12.63
CA ILE A 342 6.55 -9.38 -11.21
C ILE A 342 7.69 -8.79 -10.36
N ASN A 343 7.54 -8.75 -9.04
CA ASN A 343 8.67 -8.42 -8.18
C ASN A 343 8.76 -9.36 -6.96
N CYS A 344 9.82 -9.23 -6.20
CA CYS A 344 10.03 -9.93 -4.94
C CYS A 344 10.10 -8.93 -3.80
N THR A 345 9.47 -9.25 -2.67
CA THR A 345 9.56 -8.52 -1.41
C THR A 345 10.12 -9.44 -0.33
N HIS A 346 10.80 -8.87 0.67
CA HIS A 346 11.41 -9.64 1.76
C HIS A 346 12.26 -10.84 1.26
N ASP A 347 12.92 -10.66 0.11
CA ASP A 347 13.81 -11.60 -0.55
C ASP A 347 13.18 -12.96 -0.93
N PHE A 348 12.06 -13.35 -0.32
CA PHE A 348 11.42 -14.67 -0.44
C PHE A 348 9.96 -14.63 -0.92
N THR A 349 9.31 -13.49 -1.03
CA THR A 349 7.91 -13.41 -1.47
C THR A 349 7.80 -12.80 -2.86
N LEU A 350 7.41 -13.59 -3.85
CA LEU A 350 7.01 -13.05 -5.15
C LEU A 350 5.65 -12.38 -5.03
N ARG A 351 5.56 -11.13 -5.46
CA ARG A 351 4.34 -10.32 -5.34
C ARG A 351 3.72 -10.07 -6.70
N LEU A 352 2.40 -10.27 -6.78
CA LEU A 352 1.58 -10.02 -7.96
C LEU A 352 0.53 -8.95 -7.65
N LEU A 353 0.48 -7.92 -8.49
CA LEU A 353 -0.44 -6.78 -8.39
C LEU A 353 -1.02 -6.43 -9.79
N PRO A 354 -1.64 -7.41 -10.50
CA PRO A 354 -2.14 -7.16 -11.84
C PRO A 354 -3.22 -6.08 -11.87
N PRO A 355 -3.50 -5.46 -13.02
CA PRO A 355 -4.57 -4.48 -13.14
C PRO A 355 -5.95 -5.12 -12.93
N PHE A 356 -6.92 -4.32 -12.49
CA PHE A 356 -8.29 -4.78 -12.20
C PHE A 356 -9.05 -5.28 -13.43
N VAL A 357 -8.61 -4.82 -14.59
CA VAL A 357 -9.21 -5.14 -15.89
C VAL A 357 -8.67 -6.41 -16.53
N ILE A 358 -7.80 -7.17 -15.85
CA ILE A 358 -7.30 -8.44 -16.40
C ILE A 358 -8.44 -9.39 -16.73
N THR A 359 -8.26 -10.09 -17.83
CA THR A 359 -9.20 -11.08 -18.34
C THR A 359 -8.83 -12.50 -17.90
N ARG A 360 -9.77 -13.43 -18.03
CA ARG A 360 -9.50 -14.87 -17.86
C ARG A 360 -8.40 -15.38 -18.80
N ALA A 361 -8.27 -14.80 -20.00
CA ALA A 361 -7.23 -15.19 -20.95
C ALA A 361 -5.84 -14.80 -20.43
N GLU A 362 -5.71 -13.58 -19.89
CA GLU A 362 -4.46 -13.08 -19.31
C GLU A 362 -4.07 -13.83 -18.01
N VAL A 363 -5.06 -14.25 -17.20
CA VAL A 363 -4.81 -15.16 -16.06
C VAL A 363 -4.22 -16.48 -16.53
N ARG A 364 -4.78 -17.08 -17.59
CA ARG A 364 -4.24 -18.34 -18.17
C ARG A 364 -2.85 -18.14 -18.78
N GLU A 365 -2.63 -17.04 -19.49
CA GLU A 365 -1.31 -16.68 -20.03
C GLU A 365 -0.29 -16.55 -18.90
N PHE A 366 -0.63 -15.81 -17.83
CA PHE A 366 0.21 -15.70 -16.65
C PHE A 366 0.58 -17.04 -16.05
N LEU A 367 -0.40 -17.90 -15.75
CA LEU A 367 -0.16 -19.20 -15.13
C LEU A 367 0.78 -20.09 -15.96
N LYS A 368 0.61 -20.09 -17.28
CA LYS A 368 1.48 -20.83 -18.21
C LYS A 368 2.92 -20.28 -18.24
N LEU A 369 3.05 -18.96 -18.30
CA LEU A 369 4.37 -18.31 -18.26
C LEU A 369 5.04 -18.57 -16.91
N PHE A 370 4.30 -18.42 -15.82
CA PHE A 370 4.82 -18.56 -14.48
C PHE A 370 5.25 -20.00 -14.16
N GLU A 371 4.49 -21.01 -14.61
CA GLU A 371 4.91 -22.42 -14.56
C GLU A 371 6.25 -22.64 -15.25
N THR A 372 6.45 -22.03 -16.42
CA THR A 372 7.71 -22.09 -17.14
C THR A 372 8.84 -21.40 -16.37
N VAL A 373 8.56 -20.26 -15.74
CA VAL A 373 9.53 -19.55 -14.87
C VAL A 373 9.95 -20.44 -13.69
N LEU A 374 8.98 -21.06 -13.01
CA LEU A 374 9.27 -21.94 -11.88
C LEU A 374 10.11 -23.18 -12.29
N ALA A 375 9.83 -23.75 -13.45
CA ALA A 375 10.52 -24.93 -13.95
C ALA A 375 11.93 -24.64 -14.47
N LYS A 376 12.18 -23.43 -15.00
CA LYS A 376 13.44 -23.07 -15.66
C LYS A 376 14.42 -22.31 -14.77
N THR A 377 13.93 -21.69 -13.68
CA THR A 377 14.84 -21.01 -12.74
C THR A 377 15.67 -22.06 -12.00
N PRO A 378 17.02 -22.02 -12.09
CA PRO A 378 17.87 -22.90 -11.29
C PRO A 378 17.52 -22.73 -9.80
N LYS A 379 17.34 -23.83 -9.06
CA LYS A 379 17.06 -23.74 -7.62
C LYS A 379 18.16 -22.91 -6.94
N PRO A 380 17.87 -21.72 -6.44
CA PRO A 380 18.84 -20.95 -5.65
C PRO A 380 19.15 -21.70 -4.36
N ALA A 381 20.31 -21.38 -3.73
CA ALA A 381 20.65 -21.91 -2.44
C ALA A 381 19.50 -21.71 -1.44
N SER A 382 19.26 -22.68 -0.57
CA SER A 382 18.22 -22.56 0.46
C SER A 382 18.53 -21.39 1.41
N ALA A 383 17.50 -20.80 2.04
CA ALA A 383 17.67 -19.71 3.00
C ALA A 383 18.69 -20.03 4.13
N SER A 384 18.84 -21.32 4.47
CA SER A 384 19.85 -21.79 5.44
C SER A 384 21.27 -21.75 4.88
N GLU A 385 21.47 -21.89 3.58
CA GLU A 385 22.77 -21.81 2.90
C GLU A 385 23.16 -20.37 2.61
N ALA A 386 22.19 -19.51 2.25
CA ALA A 386 22.39 -18.07 2.08
C ALA A 386 22.83 -17.39 3.39
N ALA A 387 22.21 -17.75 4.53
CA ALA A 387 22.61 -17.27 5.85
C ALA A 387 24.04 -17.72 6.25
N LYS A 388 24.46 -18.93 5.85
CA LYS A 388 25.83 -19.42 6.10
C LYS A 388 26.86 -18.73 5.22
N SER A 389 26.52 -18.35 3.98
CA SER A 389 27.39 -17.61 3.07
C SER A 389 27.61 -16.15 3.49
N ALA A 390 26.64 -15.54 4.18
CA ALA A 390 26.73 -14.18 4.70
C ALA A 390 27.62 -14.03 5.96
N ILE A 391 28.03 -15.15 6.59
CA ILE A 391 28.83 -15.16 7.83
C ILE A 391 30.35 -15.23 7.54
N LEU A 392 30.79 -15.33 6.28
CA LEU A 392 32.21 -15.32 5.93
C LEU A 392 32.50 -14.23 4.89
N PRO A 393 32.96 -13.02 5.30
CA PRO A 393 34.37 -12.72 5.19
C PRO A 393 34.88 -11.79 6.31
N GLY A 394 35.94 -12.15 6.93
CA GLY A 394 36.59 -11.26 7.90
C GLY A 394 37.75 -11.84 8.69
N ALA A 395 38.55 -12.72 8.08
CA ALA A 395 39.79 -13.14 8.74
C ALA A 395 40.89 -13.46 7.73
N ALA A 396 41.32 -12.41 6.97
CA ALA A 396 42.61 -12.47 6.28
C ALA A 396 42.94 -11.10 5.66
N HIS A 397 43.25 -10.08 6.48
CA HIS A 397 44.05 -8.92 6.04
C HIS A 397 44.52 -8.12 7.27
N ALA A 398 45.26 -8.77 8.16
CA ALA A 398 46.04 -8.10 9.19
C ALA A 398 47.37 -8.80 9.39
N ALA A 399 48.17 -8.94 8.32
CA ALA A 399 49.58 -9.34 8.42
C ALA A 399 50.27 -9.02 7.10
N ALA A 400 50.45 -7.73 6.78
CA ALA A 400 51.54 -7.25 5.89
C ALA A 400 51.47 -5.73 5.79
N ARG A 401 52.04 -5.03 6.75
CA ARG A 401 52.82 -3.79 6.61
C ARG A 401 53.45 -3.50 7.97
N GLY A 402 54.69 -4.00 8.15
CA GLY A 402 55.67 -3.44 9.06
C GLY A 402 56.19 -2.12 8.50
#